data_9b580e8d3168adccd4f642c8976f3ee7
#
_entry.id   9b580e8d3168adccd4f642c8976f3ee7
#
_cell.length_a   1.000
_cell.length_b   1.000
_cell.length_c   1.000
_cell.angle_alpha   90.00
_cell.angle_beta   90.00
_cell.angle_gamma   90.00
#
_symmetry.space_group_name_H-M   'P 1'
#
loop_
_entity.id
_entity.type
_entity.pdbx_description
1 polymer ?
#
loop_
_entity_poly.entity_id
_entity_poly.type
_entity_poly.pdbx_seq_one_letter_code
_entity_poly.pdbx_strand_id
1 'polypeptide(L)'
;MITGEPSDLFGAIEPTKPTDRLFFALFPSDEAIPQIVKTSQQLRDEYGLTGKSLSNDRLHVTLHHVGDYAGGLPNGVVEAAQEAASKIGLPAFDVTFDRAMSFLGRPKNKPFVLRGNEQADGCLSALMAFQKAFYLAMCRAGLQGPRANAKFAPHVTLMYDSQGVPEQAVEPIRWTAHDFVLVHSLLGQTKHIHLGRWPLAL
;
A
#
# COMPACT_ATOMS: atom_id res chain seq x y z
N MET A 1 57.25 22.92 -13.87
CA MET A 1 55.81 22.98 -14.15
C MET A 1 55.22 21.71 -13.57
N ILE A 2 54.56 21.82 -12.44
CA ILE A 2 53.90 20.70 -11.76
C ILE A 2 52.42 21.01 -11.91
N THR A 3 51.73 20.28 -12.83
CA THR A 3 50.28 20.34 -12.98
C THR A 3 49.69 19.32 -12.01
N GLY A 4 49.28 19.80 -10.83
CA GLY A 4 48.46 19.01 -9.93
C GLY A 4 47.03 19.06 -10.38
N GLU A 5 46.46 17.91 -10.75
CA GLU A 5 45.02 17.76 -10.96
C GLU A 5 44.30 17.87 -9.60
N PRO A 6 43.14 18.56 -9.52
CA PRO A 6 42.35 18.58 -8.29
C PRO A 6 41.73 17.21 -8.12
N SER A 7 42.15 16.51 -7.04
CA SER A 7 41.50 15.28 -6.61
C SER A 7 40.03 15.58 -6.24
N ASP A 8 39.11 14.87 -6.89
CA ASP A 8 37.66 14.88 -6.68
C ASP A 8 37.39 14.39 -5.23
N LEU A 9 37.28 15.33 -4.28
CA LEU A 9 37.12 15.07 -2.84
C LEU A 9 35.65 14.87 -2.42
N PHE A 10 34.73 14.84 -3.40
CA PHE A 10 33.31 14.54 -3.17
C PHE A 10 32.96 13.25 -3.89
N GLY A 11 33.34 12.12 -3.29
CA GLY A 11 32.76 10.83 -3.69
C GLY A 11 31.24 10.96 -3.61
N ALA A 12 30.55 10.82 -4.74
CA ALA A 12 29.10 10.81 -4.80
C ALA A 12 28.62 9.72 -3.84
N ILE A 13 27.98 10.13 -2.72
CA ILE A 13 27.32 9.18 -1.82
C ILE A 13 26.17 8.59 -2.62
N GLU A 14 26.33 7.36 -3.08
CA GLU A 14 25.26 6.62 -3.72
C GLU A 14 24.03 6.63 -2.80
N PRO A 15 22.84 6.99 -3.29
CA PRO A 15 21.66 7.00 -2.45
C PRO A 15 21.44 5.58 -1.90
N THR A 16 21.54 5.43 -0.58
CA THR A 16 21.36 4.14 0.09
C THR A 16 19.98 3.61 -0.21
N LYS A 17 19.91 2.35 -0.71
CA LYS A 17 18.64 1.70 -1.06
C LYS A 17 17.76 1.60 0.19
N PRO A 18 16.47 2.01 0.12
CA PRO A 18 15.57 1.89 1.25
C PRO A 18 15.44 0.45 1.74
N THR A 19 15.52 0.27 3.05
CA THR A 19 15.35 -1.01 3.76
C THR A 19 14.04 -1.08 4.51
N ASP A 20 13.43 0.09 4.78
CA ASP A 20 12.28 0.25 5.64
C ASP A 20 11.23 1.11 4.97
N ARG A 21 9.96 0.74 5.12
CA ARG A 21 8.81 1.51 4.66
C ARG A 21 7.80 1.66 5.76
N LEU A 22 7.29 2.89 5.95
CA LEU A 22 6.22 3.19 6.89
C LEU A 22 4.97 3.64 6.12
N PHE A 23 3.84 3.02 6.41
CA PHE A 23 2.57 3.35 5.74
C PHE A 23 1.36 2.97 6.59
N PHE A 24 0.22 3.60 6.33
CA PHE A 24 -1.07 3.20 6.89
C PHE A 24 -1.84 2.34 5.90
N ALA A 25 -2.57 1.35 6.42
CA ALA A 25 -3.32 0.38 5.62
C ALA A 25 -4.64 -0.03 6.26
N LEU A 26 -5.57 -0.49 5.40
CA LEU A 26 -6.72 -1.33 5.78
C LEU A 26 -6.37 -2.78 5.48
N PHE A 27 -6.83 -3.69 6.34
CA PHE A 27 -6.74 -5.13 6.09
C PHE A 27 -8.14 -5.68 5.78
N PRO A 28 -8.25 -6.64 4.84
CA PRO A 28 -9.50 -7.37 4.63
C PRO A 28 -9.91 -8.11 5.90
N SER A 29 -11.22 -8.32 6.10
CA SER A 29 -11.71 -9.13 7.19
C SER A 29 -11.35 -10.62 7.00
N ASP A 30 -11.44 -11.39 8.09
CA ASP A 30 -11.15 -12.84 8.06
C ASP A 30 -12.08 -13.60 7.10
N GLU A 31 -13.30 -13.10 6.85
CA GLU A 31 -14.25 -13.66 5.89
C GLU A 31 -13.93 -13.27 4.43
N ALA A 32 -13.31 -12.11 4.21
CA ALA A 32 -12.92 -11.65 2.89
C ALA A 32 -11.62 -12.32 2.39
N ILE A 33 -10.69 -12.64 3.29
CA ILE A 33 -9.40 -13.25 2.94
C ILE A 33 -9.55 -14.54 2.12
N PRO A 34 -10.38 -15.53 2.49
CA PRO A 34 -10.58 -16.75 1.69
C PRO A 34 -11.11 -16.46 0.29
N GLN A 35 -11.98 -15.45 0.12
CA GLN A 35 -12.52 -15.06 -1.17
C GLN A 35 -11.43 -14.44 -2.05
N ILE A 36 -10.58 -13.56 -1.49
CA ILE A 36 -9.43 -12.96 -2.17
C ILE A 36 -8.45 -14.06 -2.64
N VAL A 37 -8.12 -14.99 -1.76
CA VAL A 37 -7.18 -16.10 -2.06
C VAL A 37 -7.74 -17.00 -3.16
N LYS A 38 -9.03 -17.37 -3.09
CA LYS A 38 -9.71 -18.18 -4.11
C LYS A 38 -9.68 -17.48 -5.47
N THR A 39 -10.08 -16.20 -5.53
CA THR A 39 -10.06 -15.40 -6.77
C THR A 39 -8.64 -15.27 -7.32
N SER A 40 -7.67 -15.01 -6.45
CA SER A 40 -6.25 -14.94 -6.83
C SER A 40 -5.75 -16.24 -7.46
N GLN A 41 -6.11 -17.39 -6.88
CA GLN A 41 -5.71 -18.70 -7.41
C GLN A 41 -6.38 -19.00 -8.75
N GLN A 42 -7.68 -18.75 -8.87
CA GLN A 42 -8.42 -18.96 -10.13
C GLN A 42 -7.79 -18.17 -11.29
N LEU A 43 -7.53 -16.87 -11.06
CA LEU A 43 -6.93 -16.02 -12.09
C LEU A 43 -5.47 -16.37 -12.37
N ARG A 44 -4.73 -16.80 -11.35
CA ARG A 44 -3.37 -17.31 -11.54
C ARG A 44 -3.34 -18.50 -12.49
N ASP A 45 -4.25 -19.47 -12.29
CA ASP A 45 -4.33 -20.68 -13.11
C ASP A 45 -4.82 -20.34 -14.52
N GLU A 46 -5.85 -19.48 -14.65
CA GLU A 46 -6.40 -19.02 -15.92
C GLU A 46 -5.36 -18.33 -16.82
N TYR A 47 -4.57 -17.43 -16.23
CA TYR A 47 -3.56 -16.65 -16.96
C TYR A 47 -2.16 -17.27 -16.94
N GLY A 48 -1.96 -18.42 -16.31
CA GLY A 48 -0.66 -19.08 -16.22
C GLY A 48 0.39 -18.23 -15.49
N LEU A 49 -0.04 -17.45 -14.46
CA LEU A 49 0.88 -16.59 -13.70
C LEU A 49 1.80 -17.44 -12.84
N THR A 50 3.11 -17.11 -12.84
CA THR A 50 4.16 -17.84 -12.11
C THR A 50 4.59 -17.13 -10.84
N GLY A 51 4.16 -15.88 -10.64
CA GLY A 51 4.48 -15.08 -9.47
C GLY A 51 4.04 -15.73 -8.16
N LYS A 52 4.82 -15.53 -7.11
CA LYS A 52 4.48 -16.00 -5.76
C LYS A 52 3.34 -15.13 -5.20
N SER A 53 2.24 -15.76 -4.81
CA SER A 53 1.14 -15.08 -4.11
C SER A 53 1.62 -14.47 -2.79
N LEU A 54 1.08 -13.31 -2.43
CA LEU A 54 1.32 -12.72 -1.12
C LEU A 54 0.64 -13.56 -0.04
N SER A 55 1.27 -13.63 1.13
CA SER A 55 0.67 -14.25 2.31
C SER A 55 -0.51 -13.40 2.83
N ASN A 56 -1.44 -14.04 3.53
CA ASN A 56 -2.68 -13.40 3.99
C ASN A 56 -2.44 -12.16 4.85
N ASP A 57 -1.42 -12.20 5.70
CA ASP A 57 -0.98 -11.08 6.56
C ASP A 57 -0.41 -9.88 5.80
N ARG A 58 -0.22 -10.03 4.48
CA ARG A 58 0.25 -8.97 3.59
C ARG A 58 -0.81 -8.44 2.63
N LEU A 59 -1.99 -9.03 2.61
CA LEU A 59 -3.13 -8.52 1.83
C LEU A 59 -3.65 -7.24 2.51
N HIS A 60 -3.51 -6.10 1.87
CA HIS A 60 -3.90 -4.81 2.43
C HIS A 60 -4.20 -3.77 1.34
N VAL A 61 -4.97 -2.75 1.71
CA VAL A 61 -5.15 -1.52 0.94
C VAL A 61 -4.29 -0.44 1.58
N THR A 62 -3.27 0.06 0.88
CA THR A 62 -2.46 1.18 1.36
C THR A 62 -3.30 2.46 1.37
N LEU A 63 -3.45 3.11 2.52
CA LEU A 63 -4.16 4.39 2.68
C LEU A 63 -3.24 5.58 2.48
N HIS A 64 -2.07 5.54 3.11
CA HIS A 64 -1.13 6.64 3.13
C HIS A 64 0.30 6.13 3.30
N HIS A 65 1.16 6.50 2.38
CA HIS A 65 2.59 6.19 2.45
C HIS A 65 3.31 7.32 3.20
N VAL A 66 3.86 7.02 4.38
CA VAL A 66 4.58 7.99 5.22
C VAL A 66 5.99 8.21 4.67
N GLY A 67 6.74 7.13 4.40
CA GLY A 67 8.08 7.25 3.84
C GLY A 67 8.78 5.92 3.59
N ASP A 68 9.84 6.00 2.80
CA ASP A 68 10.83 4.93 2.60
C ASP A 68 12.15 5.39 3.21
N TYR A 69 12.78 4.55 4.04
CA TYR A 69 13.95 4.88 4.84
C TYR A 69 15.06 3.85 4.63
N ALA A 70 16.31 4.28 4.77
CA ALA A 70 17.49 3.42 4.74
C ALA A 70 18.08 3.30 6.14
N GLY A 71 18.28 2.05 6.61
CA GLY A 71 18.91 1.80 7.90
C GLY A 71 18.01 1.96 9.12
N GLY A 72 16.70 1.82 8.94
CA GLY A 72 15.69 1.92 10.00
C GLY A 72 14.79 3.14 9.89
N LEU A 73 13.77 3.20 10.74
CA LEU A 73 12.85 4.34 10.82
C LEU A 73 13.51 5.50 11.59
N PRO A 74 13.38 6.76 11.12
CA PRO A 74 13.89 7.91 11.86
C PRO A 74 13.21 8.06 13.22
N ASN A 75 13.96 8.59 14.19
CA ASN A 75 13.42 8.92 15.51
C ASN A 75 12.23 9.89 15.38
N GLY A 76 11.17 9.63 16.13
CA GLY A 76 9.98 10.48 16.20
C GLY A 76 8.98 10.30 15.05
N VAL A 77 9.33 9.64 13.94
CA VAL A 77 8.38 9.47 12.81
C VAL A 77 7.22 8.54 13.18
N VAL A 78 7.50 7.49 13.95
CA VAL A 78 6.49 6.52 14.40
C VAL A 78 5.53 7.19 15.37
N GLU A 79 6.09 7.90 16.37
CA GLU A 79 5.33 8.62 17.39
C GLU A 79 4.43 9.70 16.76
N ALA A 80 4.96 10.47 15.81
CA ALA A 80 4.19 11.47 15.08
C ALA A 80 3.06 10.84 14.27
N ALA A 81 3.32 9.69 13.63
CA ALA A 81 2.29 8.95 12.88
C ALA A 81 1.20 8.39 13.81
N GLN A 82 1.57 7.84 14.96
CA GLN A 82 0.64 7.32 15.97
C GLN A 82 -0.21 8.44 16.58
N GLU A 83 0.41 9.58 16.91
CA GLU A 83 -0.31 10.75 17.43
C GLU A 83 -1.31 11.30 16.40
N ALA A 84 -0.91 11.42 15.13
CA ALA A 84 -1.82 11.85 14.07
C ALA A 84 -2.99 10.89 13.89
N ALA A 85 -2.71 9.58 13.91
CA ALA A 85 -3.71 8.52 13.76
C ALA A 85 -4.73 8.51 14.90
N SER A 86 -4.31 8.76 16.14
CA SER A 86 -5.18 8.80 17.32
C SER A 86 -6.24 9.91 17.30
N LYS A 87 -6.06 10.93 16.45
CA LYS A 87 -6.98 12.04 16.25
C LYS A 87 -8.02 11.80 15.15
N ILE A 88 -7.97 10.62 14.48
CA ILE A 88 -8.90 10.28 13.41
C ILE A 88 -10.13 9.59 13.99
N GLY A 89 -11.26 10.32 13.97
CA GLY A 89 -12.58 9.81 14.41
C GLY A 89 -13.53 9.67 13.22
N LEU A 90 -13.20 8.80 12.24
CA LEU A 90 -14.03 8.56 11.07
C LEU A 90 -14.86 7.27 11.26
N PRO A 91 -16.06 7.16 10.64
CA PRO A 91 -16.90 5.98 10.78
C PRO A 91 -16.33 4.78 10.01
N ALA A 92 -16.73 3.57 10.45
CA ALA A 92 -16.57 2.35 9.68
C ALA A 92 -17.29 2.46 8.33
N PHE A 93 -16.78 1.76 7.31
CA PHE A 93 -17.34 1.81 5.96
C PHE A 93 -17.09 0.53 5.19
N ASP A 94 -17.94 0.28 4.20
CA ASP A 94 -17.81 -0.89 3.35
C ASP A 94 -16.80 -0.67 2.22
N VAL A 95 -16.00 -1.70 1.97
CA VAL A 95 -15.07 -1.80 0.86
C VAL A 95 -15.58 -2.89 -0.09
N THR A 96 -15.65 -2.59 -1.38
CA THR A 96 -16.01 -3.56 -2.41
C THR A 96 -14.98 -3.54 -3.53
N PHE A 97 -14.42 -4.71 -3.85
CA PHE A 97 -13.54 -4.90 -4.99
C PHE A 97 -14.14 -5.93 -5.95
N ASP A 98 -14.31 -5.54 -7.21
CA ASP A 98 -14.98 -6.29 -8.26
C ASP A 98 -14.22 -6.33 -9.58
N ARG A 99 -12.96 -5.91 -9.57
CA ARG A 99 -12.04 -5.91 -10.72
C ARG A 99 -10.70 -6.51 -10.34
N ALA A 100 -10.09 -7.21 -11.28
CA ALA A 100 -8.69 -7.63 -11.19
C ALA A 100 -7.93 -7.18 -12.43
N MET A 101 -6.65 -6.77 -12.25
CA MET A 101 -5.77 -6.37 -13.34
C MET A 101 -4.32 -6.31 -12.90
N SER A 102 -3.39 -6.24 -13.86
CA SER A 102 -2.01 -5.86 -13.57
C SER A 102 -1.80 -4.37 -13.78
N PHE A 103 -1.18 -3.70 -12.81
CA PHE A 103 -0.71 -2.33 -13.02
C PHE A 103 0.51 -2.33 -13.96
N LEU A 104 0.49 -1.40 -14.91
CA LEU A 104 1.60 -1.17 -15.83
C LEU A 104 2.67 -0.31 -15.14
N GLY A 105 3.95 -0.50 -15.45
CA GLY A 105 5.01 0.38 -14.96
C GLY A 105 6.36 -0.28 -14.70
N ARG A 106 6.40 -1.59 -14.38
CA ARG A 106 7.65 -2.35 -14.23
C ARG A 106 7.63 -3.57 -15.15
N PRO A 107 8.47 -3.63 -16.22
CA PRO A 107 8.36 -4.66 -17.25
C PRO A 107 8.42 -6.10 -16.73
N LYS A 108 9.21 -6.36 -15.67
CA LYS A 108 9.46 -7.71 -15.14
C LYS A 108 8.81 -8.00 -13.78
N ASN A 109 8.08 -7.05 -13.20
CA ASN A 109 7.53 -7.19 -11.84
C ASN A 109 6.26 -6.34 -11.70
N LYS A 110 5.23 -6.71 -12.44
CA LYS A 110 3.94 -6.01 -12.46
C LYS A 110 3.10 -6.46 -11.26
N PRO A 111 2.60 -5.55 -10.43
CA PRO A 111 1.65 -5.93 -9.40
C PRO A 111 0.33 -6.36 -10.03
N PHE A 112 -0.10 -7.59 -9.76
CA PHE A 112 -1.44 -8.08 -10.06
C PHE A 112 -2.32 -7.81 -8.85
N VAL A 113 -3.43 -7.12 -9.05
CA VAL A 113 -4.21 -6.49 -7.98
C VAL A 113 -5.70 -6.74 -8.12
N LEU A 114 -6.39 -6.76 -6.97
CA LEU A 114 -7.83 -6.51 -6.88
C LEU A 114 -8.08 -5.02 -6.64
N ARG A 115 -9.10 -4.49 -7.28
CA ARG A 115 -9.53 -3.10 -7.12
C ARG A 115 -11.06 -2.98 -7.29
N GLY A 116 -11.62 -1.86 -6.90
CA GLY A 116 -13.00 -1.54 -7.20
C GLY A 116 -13.17 -0.85 -8.55
N ASN A 117 -14.37 -0.92 -9.10
CA ASN A 117 -14.76 -0.18 -10.29
C ASN A 117 -14.94 1.30 -9.95
N GLU A 118 -14.10 2.17 -10.50
CA GLU A 118 -14.19 3.62 -10.29
C GLU A 118 -15.46 4.23 -10.91
N GLN A 119 -16.09 3.54 -11.85
CA GLN A 119 -17.29 4.00 -12.57
C GLN A 119 -18.60 3.51 -11.96
N ALA A 120 -18.54 2.54 -11.03
CA ALA A 120 -19.72 2.04 -10.35
C ALA A 120 -20.15 3.01 -9.25
N ASP A 121 -21.39 3.46 -9.30
CA ASP A 121 -21.97 4.38 -8.32
C ASP A 121 -21.81 3.82 -6.89
N GLY A 122 -21.05 4.53 -6.07
CA GLY A 122 -20.99 4.36 -4.63
C GLY A 122 -19.99 3.33 -4.06
N CYS A 123 -19.53 2.34 -4.83
CA CYS A 123 -18.70 1.23 -4.29
C CYS A 123 -17.35 1.66 -3.67
N LEU A 124 -16.78 2.76 -4.13
CA LEU A 124 -15.52 3.30 -3.60
C LEU A 124 -15.68 4.65 -2.93
N SER A 125 -16.87 5.25 -2.93
CA SER A 125 -17.07 6.63 -2.47
C SER A 125 -16.69 6.80 -1.00
N ALA A 126 -17.06 5.87 -0.12
CA ALA A 126 -16.73 5.90 1.30
C ALA A 126 -15.22 5.75 1.54
N LEU A 127 -14.56 4.79 0.86
CA LEU A 127 -13.11 4.62 0.93
C LEU A 127 -12.35 5.84 0.41
N MET A 128 -12.81 6.44 -0.69
CA MET A 128 -12.20 7.65 -1.26
C MET A 128 -12.39 8.86 -0.32
N ALA A 129 -13.58 9.03 0.26
CA ALA A 129 -13.86 10.08 1.23
C ALA A 129 -13.01 9.91 2.50
N PHE A 130 -12.94 8.67 3.02
CA PHE A 130 -12.09 8.31 4.15
C PHE A 130 -10.63 8.65 3.86
N GLN A 131 -10.08 8.17 2.74
CA GLN A 131 -8.69 8.39 2.37
C GLN A 131 -8.37 9.89 2.22
N LYS A 132 -9.27 10.68 1.63
CA LYS A 132 -9.11 12.13 1.51
C LYS A 132 -9.03 12.80 2.88
N ALA A 133 -9.92 12.46 3.80
CA ALA A 133 -9.93 13.01 5.16
C ALA A 133 -8.66 12.57 5.92
N PHE A 134 -8.28 11.30 5.79
CA PHE A 134 -7.07 10.72 6.35
C PHE A 134 -5.82 11.45 5.85
N TYR A 135 -5.69 11.60 4.52
CA TYR A 135 -4.58 12.31 3.91
C TYR A 135 -4.43 13.75 4.44
N LEU A 136 -5.54 14.48 4.55
CA LEU A 136 -5.53 15.84 5.11
C LEU A 136 -5.08 15.87 6.58
N ALA A 137 -5.46 14.88 7.37
CA ALA A 137 -5.00 14.76 8.77
C ALA A 137 -3.50 14.49 8.83
N MET A 138 -2.97 13.59 8.00
CA MET A 138 -1.53 13.33 7.91
C MET A 138 -0.74 14.55 7.44
N CYS A 139 -1.26 15.29 6.45
CA CYS A 139 -0.63 16.53 5.99
C CYS A 139 -0.52 17.58 7.11
N ARG A 140 -1.58 17.75 7.93
CA ARG A 140 -1.59 18.67 9.07
C ARG A 140 -0.58 18.27 10.14
N ALA A 141 -0.28 17.00 10.26
CA ALA A 141 0.76 16.46 11.15
C ALA A 141 2.18 16.51 10.56
N GLY A 142 2.36 17.09 9.35
CA GLY A 142 3.66 17.15 8.69
C GLY A 142 4.11 15.83 8.05
N LEU A 143 3.23 14.83 7.99
CA LEU A 143 3.50 13.48 7.47
C LEU A 143 3.12 13.37 5.97
N GLN A 144 3.59 14.30 5.16
CA GLN A 144 3.42 14.23 3.70
C GLN A 144 4.41 13.22 3.13
N GLY A 145 3.90 12.07 2.72
CA GLY A 145 4.72 11.08 2.03
C GLY A 145 5.13 11.55 0.62
N PRO A 146 6.19 10.96 0.04
CA PRO A 146 6.74 11.35 -1.27
C PRO A 146 5.75 11.18 -2.45
N ARG A 147 4.60 10.57 -2.22
CA ARG A 147 3.52 10.38 -3.20
C ARG A 147 2.31 11.25 -2.93
N ALA A 148 2.47 12.36 -2.23
CA ALA A 148 1.39 13.27 -1.87
C ALA A 148 0.49 13.71 -3.06
N ASN A 149 1.06 13.79 -4.26
CA ASN A 149 0.34 14.20 -5.49
C ASN A 149 -0.10 13.02 -6.37
N ALA A 150 0.12 11.76 -5.97
CA ALA A 150 -0.32 10.62 -6.75
C ALA A 150 -1.84 10.42 -6.61
N LYS A 151 -2.53 10.15 -7.73
CA LYS A 151 -3.94 9.75 -7.69
C LYS A 151 -4.09 8.50 -6.82
N PHE A 152 -4.94 8.56 -5.82
CA PHE A 152 -5.27 7.41 -4.98
C PHE A 152 -6.01 6.37 -5.82
N ALA A 153 -5.42 5.19 -5.96
CA ALA A 153 -6.00 4.03 -6.64
C ALA A 153 -6.06 2.86 -5.65
N PRO A 154 -7.17 2.71 -4.90
CA PRO A 154 -7.28 1.67 -3.87
C PRO A 154 -7.21 0.28 -4.49
N HIS A 155 -6.36 -0.58 -3.93
CA HIS A 155 -6.17 -1.95 -4.41
C HIS A 155 -5.57 -2.85 -3.34
N VAL A 156 -5.80 -4.16 -3.47
CA VAL A 156 -5.06 -5.21 -2.77
C VAL A 156 -4.14 -5.89 -3.77
N THR A 157 -2.84 -5.89 -3.50
CA THR A 157 -1.87 -6.64 -4.31
C THR A 157 -1.96 -8.12 -3.97
N LEU A 158 -2.14 -8.95 -4.99
CA LEU A 158 -2.25 -10.41 -4.87
C LEU A 158 -0.89 -11.09 -5.06
N MET A 159 -0.15 -10.64 -6.07
CA MET A 159 1.19 -11.13 -6.42
C MET A 159 1.91 -10.13 -7.32
N TYR A 160 3.16 -10.45 -7.63
CA TYR A 160 3.93 -9.77 -8.67
C TYR A 160 4.32 -10.76 -9.75
N ASP A 161 4.09 -10.40 -11.03
CA ASP A 161 4.44 -11.24 -12.17
C ASP A 161 5.08 -10.43 -13.30
N SER A 162 5.79 -11.10 -14.21
CA SER A 162 6.28 -10.49 -15.44
C SER A 162 5.18 -10.33 -16.49
N GLN A 163 4.19 -11.23 -16.46
CA GLN A 163 3.02 -11.18 -17.32
C GLN A 163 2.03 -10.12 -16.84
N GLY A 164 1.41 -9.42 -17.78
CA GLY A 164 0.34 -8.47 -17.49
C GLY A 164 -1.02 -9.11 -17.75
N VAL A 165 -1.96 -8.90 -16.83
CA VAL A 165 -3.36 -9.30 -16.96
C VAL A 165 -4.19 -8.05 -17.26
N PRO A 166 -5.01 -8.04 -18.34
CA PRO A 166 -5.93 -6.93 -18.61
C PRO A 166 -6.98 -6.81 -17.51
N GLU A 167 -7.60 -5.62 -17.41
CA GLU A 167 -8.70 -5.43 -16.45
C GLU A 167 -9.88 -6.31 -16.81
N GLN A 168 -10.42 -6.99 -15.80
CA GLN A 168 -11.58 -7.85 -15.92
C GLN A 168 -12.46 -7.81 -14.67
N ALA A 169 -13.72 -8.15 -14.85
CA ALA A 169 -14.65 -8.30 -13.74
C ALA A 169 -14.35 -9.59 -12.95
N VAL A 170 -14.53 -9.51 -11.63
CA VAL A 170 -14.54 -10.67 -10.73
C VAL A 170 -15.77 -10.61 -9.84
N GLU A 171 -16.11 -11.74 -9.21
CA GLU A 171 -17.17 -11.74 -8.18
C GLU A 171 -16.83 -10.70 -7.11
N PRO A 172 -17.77 -9.81 -6.75
CA PRO A 172 -17.51 -8.75 -5.79
C PRO A 172 -17.11 -9.28 -4.42
N ILE A 173 -15.94 -8.91 -3.95
CA ILE A 173 -15.45 -9.21 -2.61
C ILE A 173 -15.71 -7.99 -1.74
N ARG A 174 -16.42 -8.20 -0.61
CA ARG A 174 -16.88 -7.12 0.28
C ARG A 174 -16.45 -7.38 1.71
N TRP A 175 -16.10 -6.30 2.40
CA TRP A 175 -15.89 -6.30 3.85
C TRP A 175 -16.11 -4.90 4.42
N THR A 176 -16.45 -4.82 5.70
CA THR A 176 -16.48 -3.55 6.42
C THR A 176 -15.11 -3.27 7.03
N ALA A 177 -14.55 -2.11 6.75
CA ALA A 177 -13.34 -1.63 7.41
C ALA A 177 -13.73 -1.09 8.80
N HIS A 178 -13.29 -1.76 9.86
CA HIS A 178 -13.53 -1.38 11.25
C HIS A 178 -12.35 -0.71 11.92
N ASP A 179 -11.17 -0.78 11.30
CA ASP A 179 -9.95 -0.19 11.81
C ASP A 179 -8.95 0.09 10.68
N PHE A 180 -7.91 0.83 11.01
CA PHE A 180 -6.73 1.00 10.17
C PHE A 180 -5.45 0.80 10.98
N VAL A 181 -4.37 0.45 10.31
CA VAL A 181 -3.13 -0.02 10.92
C VAL A 181 -1.93 0.77 10.40
N LEU A 182 -1.01 1.14 11.30
CA LEU A 182 0.31 1.64 10.94
C LEU A 182 1.26 0.45 10.76
N VAL A 183 1.83 0.33 9.58
CA VAL A 183 2.67 -0.81 9.18
C VAL A 183 4.10 -0.36 8.91
N HIS A 184 5.04 -1.00 9.57
CA HIS A 184 6.46 -0.98 9.23
C HIS A 184 6.78 -2.20 8.37
N SER A 185 7.10 -1.99 7.11
CA SER A 185 7.49 -3.05 6.17
C SER A 185 9.00 -3.11 6.05
N LEU A 186 9.59 -4.26 6.40
CA LEU A 186 11.00 -4.55 6.15
C LEU A 186 11.17 -4.95 4.69
N LEU A 187 11.70 -4.04 3.88
CA LEU A 187 11.84 -4.21 2.44
C LEU A 187 12.84 -5.33 2.12
N GLY A 188 12.47 -6.24 1.24
CA GLY A 188 13.28 -7.41 0.90
C GLY A 188 13.14 -8.60 1.86
N GLN A 189 12.56 -8.42 3.06
CA GLN A 189 12.37 -9.48 4.05
C GLN A 189 10.95 -10.07 4.05
N THR A 190 10.05 -9.56 3.23
CA THR A 190 8.62 -9.98 3.15
C THR A 190 7.90 -9.93 4.50
N LYS A 191 8.29 -9.01 5.40
CA LYS A 191 7.77 -8.88 6.75
C LYS A 191 7.08 -7.54 6.98
N HIS A 192 5.87 -7.58 7.52
CA HIS A 192 5.12 -6.43 8.02
C HIS A 192 5.04 -6.50 9.54
N ILE A 193 5.34 -5.38 10.21
CA ILE A 193 5.23 -5.21 11.67
C ILE A 193 4.14 -4.18 11.90
N HIS A 194 3.09 -4.55 12.64
CA HIS A 194 2.03 -3.64 13.00
C HIS A 194 2.47 -2.80 14.20
N LEU A 195 2.62 -1.49 14.03
CA LEU A 195 3.07 -0.55 15.05
C LEU A 195 1.91 0.11 15.81
N GLY A 196 0.70 -0.02 15.31
CA GLY A 196 -0.51 0.50 15.96
C GLY A 196 -1.75 0.18 15.14
N ARG A 197 -2.91 0.13 15.81
CA ARG A 197 -4.23 -0.13 15.22
C ARG A 197 -5.25 0.79 15.88
N TRP A 198 -6.06 1.45 15.09
CA TRP A 198 -7.07 2.40 15.55
C TRP A 198 -8.44 2.00 15.03
N PRO A 199 -9.42 1.81 15.93
CA PRO A 199 -10.79 1.52 15.53
C PRO A 199 -11.42 2.72 14.83
N LEU A 200 -12.30 2.44 13.89
CA LEU A 200 -13.21 3.38 13.29
C LEU A 200 -14.48 3.48 14.15
N ALA A 201 -15.14 4.64 14.14
CA ALA A 201 -16.39 4.79 14.88
C ALA A 201 -17.48 3.86 14.30
N LEU A 202 -18.35 3.35 15.19
CA LEU A 202 -19.52 2.55 14.81
C LEU A 202 -20.59 3.42 14.15
#